data_5390c562064a73e9132685981255e45e
#
_entry.id   5390c562064a73e9132685981255e45e
#
_cell.length_a   1.000
_cell.length_b   1.000
_cell.length_c   1.000
_cell.angle_alpha   90.00
_cell.angle_beta   90.00
_cell.angle_gamma   90.00
#
_symmetry.space_group_name_H-M   'P 1'
#
loop_
_entity.id
_entity.type
_entity.pdbx_description
1 polymer ?
#
loop_
_entity_poly.entity_id
_entity_poly.type
_entity_poly.pdbx_seq_one_letter_code
_entity_poly.pdbx_strand_id
1 'polypeptide(L)'
;NIKAVLEFTSLNKQEQKEKLEELMDEFGLNRVRTNLGNVLSGGERRRCEIARALAVNPKFILLDEPFAGVDPIAVEDIQQIVAKLKHRNIGILITDHNVHETLSIVDRAYLLFEGKLLKAGTARELADDEIVRKVYLGKNFELR
;
A
#
# COMPACT_ATOMS: atom_id res chain seq x y z
N ASN A 1 -17.45 -6.61 0.34
CA ASN A 1 -16.00 -6.69 0.25
C ASN A 1 -15.38 -7.32 1.51
N ILE A 2 -15.07 -6.55 2.58
CA ILE A 2 -14.38 -7.04 3.79
C ILE A 2 -15.16 -8.20 4.44
N LYS A 3 -16.48 -8.04 4.65
CA LYS A 3 -17.33 -9.08 5.22
C LYS A 3 -17.24 -10.42 4.47
N ALA A 4 -17.24 -10.38 3.14
CA ALA A 4 -17.15 -11.58 2.33
C ALA A 4 -15.85 -12.37 2.57
N VAL A 5 -14.74 -11.69 2.84
CA VAL A 5 -13.46 -12.35 3.17
C VAL A 5 -13.49 -12.92 4.58
N LEU A 6 -14.11 -12.23 5.53
CA LEU A 6 -14.25 -12.71 6.91
C LEU A 6 -15.05 -14.03 6.99
N GLU A 7 -16.01 -14.26 6.08
CA GLU A 7 -16.78 -15.50 6.02
C GLU A 7 -15.94 -16.75 5.71
N PHE A 8 -14.74 -16.57 5.13
CA PHE A 8 -13.78 -17.66 4.89
C PHE A 8 -12.74 -17.83 5.99
N THR A 9 -12.85 -17.09 7.08
CA THR A 9 -11.96 -17.24 8.25
C THR A 9 -12.55 -18.24 9.26
N SER A 10 -11.74 -18.68 10.23
CA SER A 10 -12.19 -19.52 11.35
C SER A 10 -12.94 -18.75 12.45
N LEU A 11 -13.12 -17.42 12.27
CA LEU A 11 -13.79 -16.56 13.23
C LEU A 11 -15.29 -16.90 13.31
N ASN A 12 -15.86 -16.90 14.52
CA ASN A 12 -17.29 -17.01 14.69
C ASN A 12 -18.01 -15.72 14.24
N LYS A 13 -19.34 -15.73 14.12
CA LYS A 13 -20.12 -14.59 13.62
C LYS A 13 -19.95 -13.31 14.43
N GLN A 14 -19.76 -13.41 15.73
CA GLN A 14 -19.55 -12.27 16.59
C GLN A 14 -18.15 -11.67 16.36
N GLU A 15 -17.14 -12.49 16.33
CA GLU A 15 -15.75 -12.09 16.05
C GLU A 15 -15.61 -11.48 14.64
N GLN A 16 -16.30 -12.05 13.62
CA GLN A 16 -16.35 -11.48 12.27
C GLN A 16 -16.93 -10.07 12.27
N LYS A 17 -18.01 -9.85 13.05
CA LYS A 17 -18.63 -8.54 13.16
C LYS A 17 -17.70 -7.53 13.85
N GLU A 18 -17.09 -7.92 14.95
CA GLU A 18 -16.12 -7.07 15.67
C GLU A 18 -14.92 -6.71 14.78
N LYS A 19 -14.36 -7.68 14.08
CA LYS A 19 -13.26 -7.46 13.14
C LYS A 19 -13.65 -6.56 11.97
N LEU A 20 -14.88 -6.69 11.46
CA LEU A 20 -15.40 -5.81 10.42
C LEU A 20 -15.47 -4.36 10.91
N GLU A 21 -16.03 -4.13 12.11
CA GLU A 21 -16.15 -2.78 12.68
C GLU A 21 -14.75 -2.18 12.93
N GLU A 22 -13.82 -2.95 13.50
CA GLU A 22 -12.43 -2.54 13.70
C GLU A 22 -11.79 -2.04 12.39
N LEU A 23 -11.89 -2.84 11.32
CA LEU A 23 -11.32 -2.49 10.02
C LEU A 23 -12.03 -1.29 9.38
N MET A 24 -13.34 -1.19 9.51
CA MET A 24 -14.11 -0.06 8.98
C MET A 24 -13.71 1.26 9.66
N ASP A 25 -13.50 1.24 10.97
CA ASP A 25 -13.08 2.39 11.74
C ASP A 25 -11.61 2.75 11.44
N GLU A 26 -10.72 1.77 11.48
CA GLU A 26 -9.28 1.96 11.26
C GLU A 26 -8.98 2.58 9.89
N PHE A 27 -9.71 2.16 8.85
CA PHE A 27 -9.50 2.62 7.47
C PHE A 27 -10.43 3.77 7.06
N GLY A 28 -11.21 4.32 7.97
CA GLY A 28 -12.09 5.46 7.70
C GLY A 28 -13.16 5.16 6.65
N LEU A 29 -13.68 3.92 6.61
CA LEU A 29 -14.61 3.45 5.58
C LEU A 29 -16.09 3.58 5.99
N ASN A 30 -16.39 4.04 7.20
CA ASN A 30 -17.76 4.11 7.70
C ASN A 30 -18.69 5.00 6.86
N ARG A 31 -18.18 6.10 6.32
CA ARG A 31 -18.96 7.02 5.47
C ARG A 31 -19.41 6.38 4.16
N VAL A 32 -18.67 5.39 3.68
CA VAL A 32 -18.92 4.72 2.40
C VAL A 32 -19.40 3.27 2.56
N ARG A 33 -19.77 2.89 3.78
CA ARG A 33 -20.14 1.52 4.18
C ARG A 33 -21.18 0.87 3.27
N THR A 34 -22.17 1.64 2.83
CA THR A 34 -23.29 1.18 2.00
C THR A 34 -23.08 1.45 0.51
N ASN A 35 -21.99 2.11 0.14
CA ASN A 35 -21.71 2.44 -1.25
C ASN A 35 -21.26 1.20 -2.04
N LEU A 36 -21.64 1.16 -3.30
CA LEU A 36 -21.10 0.17 -4.23
C LEU A 36 -19.59 0.45 -4.49
N GLY A 37 -18.80 -0.61 -4.66
CA GLY A 37 -17.36 -0.48 -4.85
C GLY A 37 -16.95 0.34 -6.09
N ASN A 38 -17.79 0.40 -7.10
CA ASN A 38 -17.55 1.16 -8.34
C ASN A 38 -17.72 2.68 -8.20
N VAL A 39 -18.38 3.14 -7.12
CA VAL A 39 -18.55 4.58 -6.85
C VAL A 39 -17.57 5.14 -5.81
N LEU A 40 -16.68 4.29 -5.29
CA LEU A 40 -15.63 4.71 -4.37
C LEU A 40 -14.57 5.53 -5.12
N SER A 41 -14.07 6.60 -4.47
CA SER A 41 -12.88 7.30 -4.94
C SER A 41 -11.66 6.37 -4.98
N GLY A 42 -10.58 6.76 -5.67
CA GLY A 42 -9.36 5.97 -5.75
C GLY A 42 -8.79 5.65 -4.37
N GLY A 43 -8.71 6.64 -3.48
CA GLY A 43 -8.23 6.48 -2.12
C GLY A 43 -9.13 5.59 -1.26
N GLU A 44 -10.47 5.77 -1.31
CA GLU A 44 -11.41 4.92 -0.58
C GLU A 44 -11.36 3.46 -1.05
N ARG A 45 -11.23 3.26 -2.36
CA ARG A 45 -11.07 1.93 -2.94
C ARG A 45 -9.80 1.27 -2.43
N ARG A 46 -8.67 1.98 -2.45
CA ARG A 46 -7.39 1.46 -1.99
C ARG A 46 -7.42 1.12 -0.49
N ARG A 47 -7.98 1.98 0.34
CA ARG A 47 -8.18 1.69 1.78
C ARG A 47 -9.06 0.44 1.99
N CYS A 48 -10.12 0.28 1.21
CA CYS A 48 -10.98 -0.91 1.27
C CYS A 48 -10.23 -2.19 0.84
N GLU A 49 -9.38 -2.12 -0.18
CA GLU A 49 -8.56 -3.25 -0.64
C GLU A 49 -7.56 -3.70 0.43
N ILE A 50 -6.88 -2.75 1.08
CA ILE A 50 -5.94 -3.05 2.17
C ILE A 50 -6.69 -3.61 3.39
N ALA A 51 -7.79 -2.99 3.81
CA ALA A 51 -8.63 -3.49 4.91
C ALA A 51 -9.12 -4.91 4.66
N ARG A 52 -9.52 -5.22 3.42
CA ARG A 52 -9.91 -6.57 3.01
C ARG A 52 -8.76 -7.56 3.12
N ALA A 53 -7.54 -7.18 2.72
CA ALA A 53 -6.37 -8.04 2.86
C ALA A 53 -6.04 -8.32 4.33
N LEU A 54 -6.24 -7.35 5.22
CA LEU A 54 -6.00 -7.50 6.67
C LEU A 54 -7.03 -8.36 7.40
N ALA A 55 -8.19 -8.59 6.80
CA ALA A 55 -9.26 -9.39 7.39
C ALA A 55 -8.80 -10.83 7.76
N VAL A 56 -7.81 -11.37 7.05
CA VAL A 56 -7.24 -12.72 7.29
C VAL A 56 -5.98 -12.71 8.15
N ASN A 57 -5.64 -11.58 8.78
CA ASN A 57 -4.43 -11.42 9.61
C ASN A 57 -3.13 -11.91 8.91
N PRO A 58 -2.79 -11.38 7.74
CA PRO A 58 -1.65 -11.84 6.96
C PRO A 58 -0.33 -11.47 7.64
N LYS A 59 0.69 -12.30 7.42
CA LYS A 59 2.08 -11.96 7.78
C LYS A 59 2.78 -11.14 6.70
N PHE A 60 2.24 -11.16 5.48
CA PHE A 60 2.81 -10.50 4.32
C PHE A 60 1.71 -9.99 3.37
N ILE A 61 1.88 -8.79 2.83
CA ILE A 61 0.95 -8.15 1.89
C ILE A 61 1.70 -7.76 0.61
N LEU A 62 1.07 -8.00 -0.53
CA LEU A 62 1.51 -7.54 -1.84
C LEU A 62 0.60 -6.38 -2.27
N LEU A 63 1.20 -5.23 -2.56
CA LEU A 63 0.52 -4.05 -3.07
C LEU A 63 1.02 -3.78 -4.50
N ASP A 64 0.13 -3.98 -5.46
CA ASP A 64 0.43 -3.73 -6.87
C ASP A 64 -0.11 -2.36 -7.27
N GLU A 65 0.80 -1.46 -7.66
CA GLU A 65 0.54 -0.07 -8.03
C GLU A 65 -0.39 0.68 -7.04
N PRO A 66 -0.07 0.72 -5.72
CA PRO A 66 -0.96 1.31 -4.72
C PRO A 66 -1.22 2.80 -4.93
N PHE A 67 -0.36 3.52 -5.62
CA PHE A 67 -0.48 4.96 -5.88
C PHE A 67 -1.09 5.30 -7.23
N ALA A 68 -1.38 4.30 -8.09
CA ALA A 68 -1.92 4.55 -9.41
C ALA A 68 -3.36 5.11 -9.35
N GLY A 69 -3.58 6.24 -10.01
CA GLY A 69 -4.91 6.87 -10.09
C GLY A 69 -5.45 7.41 -8.75
N VAL A 70 -4.56 7.68 -7.81
CA VAL A 70 -4.89 8.20 -6.48
C VAL A 70 -4.47 9.67 -6.41
N ASP A 71 -5.29 10.51 -5.79
CA ASP A 71 -4.96 11.92 -5.58
C ASP A 71 -3.85 12.08 -4.51
N PRO A 72 -3.09 13.21 -4.51
CA PRO A 72 -1.94 13.39 -3.62
C PRO A 72 -2.27 13.26 -2.12
N ILE A 73 -3.45 13.70 -1.69
CA ILE A 73 -3.86 13.60 -0.28
C ILE A 73 -4.08 12.14 0.11
N ALA A 74 -4.73 11.38 -0.77
CA ALA A 74 -4.96 9.96 -0.52
C ALA A 74 -3.66 9.13 -0.65
N VAL A 75 -2.65 9.58 -1.40
CA VAL A 75 -1.31 8.97 -1.40
C VAL A 75 -0.69 9.05 -0.01
N GLU A 76 -0.72 10.21 0.64
CA GLU A 76 -0.23 10.38 2.02
C GLU A 76 -0.94 9.45 3.02
N ASP A 77 -2.27 9.30 2.89
CA ASP A 77 -3.05 8.37 3.70
C ASP A 77 -2.57 6.93 3.53
N ILE A 78 -2.32 6.49 2.29
CA ILE A 78 -1.83 5.15 1.99
C ILE A 78 -0.41 4.94 2.56
N GLN A 79 0.46 5.93 2.43
CA GLN A 79 1.81 5.89 3.01
C GLN A 79 1.76 5.72 4.53
N GLN A 80 0.88 6.46 5.23
CA GLN A 80 0.67 6.31 6.67
C GLN A 80 0.14 4.92 7.05
N ILE A 81 -0.77 4.35 6.25
CA ILE A 81 -1.26 2.99 6.45
C ILE A 81 -0.10 1.99 6.33
N VAL A 82 0.70 2.07 5.28
CA VAL A 82 1.86 1.20 5.07
C VAL A 82 2.84 1.30 6.26
N ALA A 83 3.13 2.50 6.74
CA ALA A 83 3.97 2.70 7.91
C ALA A 83 3.41 2.01 9.16
N LYS A 84 2.09 2.13 9.43
CA LYS A 84 1.42 1.44 10.55
C LYS A 84 1.51 -0.08 10.43
N LEU A 85 1.36 -0.63 9.22
CA LEU A 85 1.45 -2.07 8.98
C LEU A 85 2.87 -2.61 9.25
N LYS A 86 3.90 -1.86 8.89
CA LYS A 86 5.30 -2.19 9.24
C LYS A 86 5.49 -2.32 10.74
N HIS A 87 4.94 -1.41 11.53
CA HIS A 87 4.99 -1.47 12.99
C HIS A 87 4.27 -2.69 13.59
N ARG A 88 3.37 -3.32 12.85
CA ARG A 88 2.70 -4.58 13.22
C ARG A 88 3.48 -5.83 12.79
N ASN A 89 4.72 -5.69 12.34
CA ASN A 89 5.55 -6.77 11.79
C ASN A 89 4.92 -7.49 10.58
N ILE A 90 4.15 -6.76 9.78
CA ILE A 90 3.63 -7.27 8.50
C ILE A 90 4.66 -6.92 7.41
N GLY A 91 5.15 -7.93 6.71
CA GLY A 91 6.00 -7.72 5.54
C GLY A 91 5.19 -7.14 4.39
N ILE A 92 5.74 -6.13 3.68
CA ILE A 92 5.03 -5.48 2.57
C ILE A 92 5.94 -5.46 1.35
N LEU A 93 5.45 -5.97 0.24
CA LEU A 93 6.05 -5.79 -1.08
C LEU A 93 5.18 -4.86 -1.90
N ILE A 94 5.80 -3.80 -2.44
CA ILE A 94 5.13 -2.81 -3.28
C ILE A 94 5.74 -2.86 -4.67
N THR A 95 4.91 -2.92 -5.70
CA THR A 95 5.29 -2.63 -7.09
C THR A 95 4.63 -1.31 -7.47
N ASP A 96 5.39 -0.33 -7.92
CA ASP A 96 4.84 0.95 -8.40
C ASP A 96 5.85 1.64 -9.33
N HIS A 97 5.34 2.45 -10.23
CA HIS A 97 6.14 3.30 -11.10
C HIS A 97 6.34 4.72 -10.51
N ASN A 98 5.59 5.09 -9.47
CA ASN A 98 5.77 6.32 -8.71
C ASN A 98 6.96 6.20 -7.76
N VAL A 99 8.16 6.41 -8.30
CA VAL A 99 9.41 6.18 -7.58
C VAL A 99 9.52 7.00 -6.31
N HIS A 100 9.13 8.28 -6.39
CA HIS A 100 9.23 9.21 -5.26
C HIS A 100 8.40 8.72 -4.06
N GLU A 101 7.13 8.40 -4.32
CA GLU A 101 6.19 7.96 -3.28
C GLU A 101 6.60 6.60 -2.70
N THR A 102 7.13 5.72 -3.55
CA THR A 102 7.58 4.40 -3.14
C THR A 102 8.85 4.47 -2.31
N LEU A 103 9.88 5.19 -2.77
CA LEU A 103 11.15 5.29 -2.06
C LEU A 103 11.04 5.97 -0.70
N SER A 104 10.02 6.83 -0.49
CA SER A 104 9.80 7.50 0.80
C SER A 104 9.35 6.54 1.92
N ILE A 105 8.81 5.36 1.60
CA ILE A 105 8.19 4.46 2.59
C ILE A 105 8.83 3.07 2.68
N VAL A 106 9.69 2.69 1.72
CA VAL A 106 10.31 1.37 1.70
C VAL A 106 11.68 1.37 2.41
N ASP A 107 12.03 0.25 3.02
CA ASP A 107 13.35 0.05 3.61
C ASP A 107 14.39 -0.30 2.54
N ARG A 108 13.94 -1.01 1.50
CA ARG A 108 14.78 -1.47 0.38
C ARG A 108 13.96 -1.49 -0.90
N ALA A 109 14.56 -1.10 -2.00
CA ALA A 109 13.95 -1.16 -3.32
C ALA A 109 14.82 -1.93 -4.33
N TYR A 110 14.15 -2.44 -5.35
CA TYR A 110 14.73 -3.15 -6.48
C TYR A 110 14.25 -2.43 -7.75
N LEU A 111 15.16 -1.81 -8.48
CA LEU A 111 14.83 -1.11 -9.72
C LEU A 111 14.97 -2.06 -10.90
N LEU A 112 13.87 -2.25 -11.61
CA LEU A 112 13.82 -3.05 -12.82
C LEU A 112 13.85 -2.13 -14.05
N PHE A 113 14.71 -2.45 -15.00
CA PHE A 113 14.80 -1.74 -16.26
C PHE A 113 14.99 -2.76 -17.41
N GLU A 114 14.18 -2.65 -18.46
CA GLU A 114 14.19 -3.58 -19.62
C GLU A 114 14.15 -5.07 -19.20
N GLY A 115 13.33 -5.40 -18.21
CA GLY A 115 13.16 -6.76 -17.71
C GLY A 115 14.32 -7.32 -16.89
N LYS A 116 15.28 -6.47 -16.50
CA LYS A 116 16.44 -6.86 -15.69
C LYS A 116 16.53 -6.01 -14.42
N LEU A 117 17.15 -6.58 -13.38
CA LEU A 117 17.49 -5.84 -12.19
C LEU A 117 18.62 -4.85 -12.51
N LEU A 118 18.31 -3.57 -12.49
CA LEU A 118 19.29 -2.49 -12.68
C LEU A 118 20.11 -2.27 -11.41
N LYS A 119 19.43 -2.09 -10.28
CA LYS A 119 20.06 -1.80 -8.98
C LYS A 119 19.12 -2.21 -7.84
N ALA A 120 19.70 -2.52 -6.68
CA ALA A 120 18.95 -2.73 -5.44
C ALA A 120 19.68 -2.04 -4.28
N GLY A 121 18.92 -1.47 -3.34
CA GLY A 121 19.47 -0.77 -2.19
C GLY A 121 18.41 -0.06 -1.38
N THR A 122 18.84 0.70 -0.38
CA THR A 122 18.02 1.64 0.35
C THR A 122 17.62 2.82 -0.55
N ALA A 123 16.59 3.56 -0.17
CA ALA A 123 16.16 4.75 -0.92
C ALA A 123 17.33 5.74 -1.13
N ARG A 124 18.15 5.94 -0.10
CA ARG A 124 19.30 6.86 -0.14
C ARG A 124 20.39 6.37 -1.10
N GLU A 125 20.76 5.09 -1.01
CA GLU A 125 21.77 4.49 -1.92
C GLU A 125 21.33 4.59 -3.38
N LEU A 126 20.04 4.42 -3.66
CA LEU A 126 19.49 4.52 -5.01
C LEU A 126 19.41 5.97 -5.50
N ALA A 127 19.05 6.91 -4.63
CA ALA A 127 18.96 8.32 -4.96
C ALA A 127 20.35 8.95 -5.26
N ASP A 128 21.42 8.44 -4.63
CA ASP A 128 22.79 8.90 -4.82
C ASP A 128 23.50 8.21 -6.01
N ASP A 129 22.92 7.13 -6.57
CA ASP A 129 23.53 6.38 -7.67
C ASP A 129 23.37 7.12 -9.01
N GLU A 130 24.49 7.40 -9.69
CA GLU A 130 24.51 8.14 -10.96
C GLU A 130 23.74 7.44 -12.09
N ILE A 131 23.80 6.10 -12.16
CA ILE A 131 23.10 5.32 -13.19
C ILE A 131 21.59 5.38 -12.94
N VAL A 132 21.18 5.20 -11.69
CA VAL A 132 19.77 5.29 -11.27
C VAL A 132 19.21 6.68 -11.57
N ARG A 133 19.95 7.74 -11.23
CA ARG A 133 19.54 9.11 -11.55
C ARG A 133 19.42 9.36 -13.05
N LYS A 134 20.35 8.86 -13.82
CA LYS A 134 20.36 9.06 -15.27
C LYS A 134 19.24 8.31 -15.98
N VAL A 135 18.94 7.08 -15.56
CA VAL A 135 18.05 6.15 -16.28
C VAL A 135 16.63 6.21 -15.74
N TYR A 136 16.46 6.47 -14.43
CA TYR A 136 15.18 6.25 -13.74
C TYR A 136 14.63 7.49 -13.01
N LEU A 137 15.47 8.19 -12.22
CA LEU A 137 15.01 9.27 -11.33
C LEU A 137 14.99 10.66 -11.99
N GLY A 138 15.89 10.88 -12.97
CA GLY A 138 16.14 12.21 -13.52
C GLY A 138 17.11 13.05 -12.66
N LYS A 139 17.66 14.10 -13.27
CA LYS A 139 18.72 14.91 -12.66
C LYS A 139 18.30 15.69 -11.42
N ASN A 140 17.01 16.06 -11.35
CA ASN A 140 16.44 16.92 -10.30
C ASN A 140 15.70 16.14 -9.21
N PHE A 141 15.90 14.83 -9.12
CA PHE A 141 15.25 14.02 -8.10
C PHE A 141 15.83 14.32 -6.71
N GLU A 142 14.97 14.57 -5.74
CA GLU A 142 15.30 14.74 -4.33
C GLU A 142 14.41 13.81 -3.49
N LEU A 143 15.03 13.08 -2.55
CA LEU A 143 14.30 12.34 -1.51
C LEU A 143 13.73 13.37 -0.52
N ARG A 144 12.44 13.35 -0.32
CA ARG A 144 11.73 14.11 0.73
C ARG A 144 11.71 13.35 2.04
#